data_7b57aeb4fcbc7ad981888c2afb73a2e6
#
_entry.id   7b57aeb4fcbc7ad981888c2afb73a2e6
#
_cell.length_a   1.000
_cell.length_b   1.000
_cell.length_c   1.000
_cell.angle_alpha   90.00
_cell.angle_beta   90.00
_cell.angle_gamma   90.00
#
_symmetry.space_group_name_H-M   'P 1'
#
loop_
_entity.id
_entity.type
_entity.pdbx_description
1 polymer ?
#
loop_
_entity_poly.entity_id
_entity_poly.type
_entity_poly.pdbx_seq_one_letter_code
_entity_poly.pdbx_strand_id
1 'polypeptide(L)'
;MDYPEQQIQHIIRSLTQYSHDDQRTALQDYFLPDAYFVHPFCRVPSFGNCKIPYTDLTVNSRQLVFYIYQWYRILSPDIKLSIDSTSFDKDKNLLYVMIRQTFTLWFVPLSLWQANVKLVTVLELQQLSTDKSHKPLLGETSTPVNGERPPKLYFIKGQQDHYQIEDFLQFVAPWGASLLWMAWQIYATIICTVGVIFLRTPVALCQKYFLGRDTRAIKTL
;
A
#
# COMPACT_ATOMS: atom_id res chain seq x y z
N MET A 1 3.42 -12.13 13.23
CA MET A 1 4.11 -12.86 12.13
C MET A 1 5.53 -13.16 12.56
N ASP A 2 5.98 -14.42 12.47
CA ASP A 2 7.39 -14.81 12.67
C ASP A 2 8.21 -14.58 11.39
N TYR A 3 7.62 -14.95 10.26
CA TYR A 3 8.22 -14.87 8.93
C TYR A 3 7.33 -14.03 8.01
N PRO A 4 7.47 -12.69 8.02
CA PRO A 4 6.57 -11.78 7.30
C PRO A 4 6.40 -12.10 5.81
N GLU A 5 7.52 -12.39 5.11
CA GLU A 5 7.49 -12.69 3.67
C GLU A 5 6.66 -13.92 3.28
N GLN A 6 6.65 -14.94 4.15
CA GLN A 6 5.92 -16.17 3.88
C GLN A 6 4.46 -16.07 4.29
N GLN A 7 4.20 -15.43 5.42
CA GLN A 7 2.86 -15.36 6.01
C GLN A 7 1.97 -14.30 5.37
N ILE A 8 2.56 -13.24 4.79
CA ILE A 8 1.79 -12.13 4.21
C ILE A 8 0.87 -12.57 3.08
N GLN A 9 1.26 -13.56 2.30
CA GLN A 9 0.42 -14.07 1.20
C GLN A 9 -0.92 -14.61 1.71
N HIS A 10 -0.90 -15.37 2.80
CA HIS A 10 -2.11 -15.88 3.43
C HIS A 10 -2.96 -14.73 4.00
N ILE A 11 -2.33 -13.78 4.68
CA ILE A 11 -3.02 -12.64 5.28
C ILE A 11 -3.76 -11.82 4.21
N ILE A 12 -3.09 -11.48 3.10
CA ILE A 12 -3.71 -10.72 2.01
C ILE A 12 -4.89 -11.49 1.41
N ARG A 13 -4.76 -12.80 1.20
CA ARG A 13 -5.88 -13.62 0.72
C ARG A 13 -7.04 -13.65 1.72
N SER A 14 -6.76 -13.75 3.01
CA SER A 14 -7.81 -13.70 4.05
C SER A 14 -8.55 -12.37 4.03
N LEU A 15 -7.85 -11.26 3.77
CA LEU A 15 -8.46 -9.93 3.69
C LEU A 15 -9.28 -9.71 2.41
N THR A 16 -8.93 -10.38 1.29
CA THR A 16 -9.51 -10.08 -0.03
C THR A 16 -10.42 -11.16 -0.58
N GLN A 17 -10.19 -12.44 -0.24
CA GLN A 17 -10.86 -13.57 -0.89
C GLN A 17 -11.70 -14.44 0.06
N TYR A 18 -11.37 -14.48 1.37
CA TYR A 18 -12.03 -15.38 2.32
C TYR A 18 -13.27 -14.73 2.97
N SER A 19 -13.86 -15.41 3.93
CA SER A 19 -15.11 -14.98 4.57
C SER A 19 -14.93 -13.68 5.38
N HIS A 20 -16.06 -13.09 5.75
CA HIS A 20 -16.10 -11.92 6.65
C HIS A 20 -15.41 -12.18 8.00
N ASP A 21 -15.57 -13.39 8.55
CA ASP A 21 -14.97 -13.75 9.84
C ASP A 21 -13.46 -13.95 9.70
N ASP A 22 -12.99 -14.52 8.57
CA ASP A 22 -11.56 -14.62 8.26
C ASP A 22 -10.91 -13.24 8.12
N GLN A 23 -11.58 -12.29 7.45
CA GLN A 23 -11.11 -10.89 7.35
C GLN A 23 -10.96 -10.27 8.74
N ARG A 24 -11.98 -10.45 9.59
CA ARG A 24 -11.95 -9.92 10.96
C ARG A 24 -10.81 -10.51 11.76
N THR A 25 -10.65 -11.83 11.72
CA THR A 25 -9.60 -12.56 12.41
C THR A 25 -8.21 -12.12 11.93
N ALA A 26 -8.00 -12.04 10.61
CA ALA A 26 -6.74 -11.59 10.03
C ALA A 26 -6.37 -10.16 10.49
N LEU A 27 -7.33 -9.24 10.53
CA LEU A 27 -7.08 -7.89 11.04
C LEU A 27 -6.79 -7.87 12.53
N GLN A 28 -7.51 -8.67 13.32
CA GLN A 28 -7.29 -8.74 14.77
C GLN A 28 -5.94 -9.35 15.16
N ASP A 29 -5.49 -10.36 14.42
CA ASP A 29 -4.29 -11.11 14.74
C ASP A 29 -3.01 -10.45 14.20
N TYR A 30 -3.11 -9.75 13.08
CA TYR A 30 -1.93 -9.22 12.39
C TYR A 30 -1.80 -7.70 12.36
N PHE A 31 -2.89 -6.93 12.53
CA PHE A 31 -2.85 -5.47 12.52
C PHE A 31 -2.93 -4.90 13.93
N LEU A 32 -2.15 -3.86 14.19
CA LEU A 32 -2.26 -3.11 15.45
C LEU A 32 -3.60 -2.39 15.54
N PRO A 33 -4.14 -2.14 16.75
CA PRO A 33 -5.40 -1.41 16.91
C PRO A 33 -5.41 -0.01 16.30
N ASP A 34 -4.23 0.63 16.25
CA ASP A 34 -3.99 1.96 15.72
C ASP A 34 -3.36 1.93 14.30
N ALA A 35 -3.49 0.81 13.58
CA ALA A 35 -2.95 0.67 12.24
C ALA A 35 -3.55 1.68 11.26
N TYR A 36 -2.69 2.37 10.49
CA TYR A 36 -3.13 3.30 9.46
C TYR A 36 -3.26 2.62 8.08
N PHE A 37 -4.03 3.24 7.19
CA PHE A 37 -4.22 2.77 5.84
C PHE A 37 -4.24 3.92 4.84
N VAL A 38 -3.49 3.80 3.75
CA VAL A 38 -3.42 4.78 2.66
C VAL A 38 -3.66 4.09 1.33
N HIS A 39 -4.68 4.53 0.62
CA HIS A 39 -5.03 4.04 -0.71
C HIS A 39 -5.45 5.24 -1.56
N PRO A 40 -5.31 5.24 -2.90
CA PRO A 40 -5.72 6.37 -3.74
C PRO A 40 -7.15 6.88 -3.52
N PHE A 41 -8.08 5.99 -3.16
CA PHE A 41 -9.49 6.36 -2.93
C PHE A 41 -9.83 6.70 -1.49
N CYS A 42 -9.03 6.30 -0.49
CA CYS A 42 -9.36 6.47 0.90
C CYS A 42 -8.14 6.47 1.81
N ARG A 43 -8.27 7.11 2.95
CA ARG A 43 -7.21 7.20 3.95
C ARG A 43 -7.78 7.04 5.35
N VAL A 44 -7.14 6.19 6.17
CA VAL A 44 -7.41 6.06 7.59
C VAL A 44 -6.16 6.50 8.35
N PRO A 45 -6.19 7.63 9.09
CA PRO A 45 -5.08 7.98 9.95
C PRO A 45 -4.93 6.99 11.11
N SER A 46 -3.73 6.91 11.68
CA SER A 46 -3.49 6.11 12.89
C SER A 46 -4.17 6.74 14.08
N PHE A 47 -5.03 5.99 14.77
CA PHE A 47 -5.58 6.37 16.09
C PHE A 47 -5.99 5.11 16.86
N GLY A 48 -5.80 5.18 18.18
CA GLY A 48 -6.21 4.13 19.11
C GLY A 48 -7.72 4.13 19.38
N ASN A 49 -8.11 3.48 20.47
CA ASN A 49 -9.52 3.43 20.87
C ASN A 49 -10.07 4.82 21.18
N CYS A 50 -11.04 5.27 20.42
CA CYS A 50 -11.75 6.53 20.58
C CYS A 50 -13.22 6.25 20.87
N LYS A 51 -13.74 6.77 21.98
CA LYS A 51 -15.16 6.65 22.31
C LYS A 51 -15.96 7.71 21.53
N ILE A 52 -17.00 7.28 20.83
CA ILE A 52 -17.87 8.20 20.08
C ILE A 52 -18.76 8.93 21.09
N PRO A 53 -18.74 10.29 21.11
CA PRO A 53 -19.58 11.07 22.00
C PRO A 53 -21.06 10.66 21.87
N TYR A 54 -21.77 10.62 23.01
CA TYR A 54 -23.20 10.26 23.11
C TYR A 54 -23.54 8.80 22.73
N THR A 55 -22.54 7.90 22.59
CA THR A 55 -22.74 6.48 22.34
C THR A 55 -21.82 5.65 23.22
N ASP A 56 -22.14 4.34 23.39
CA ASP A 56 -21.23 3.39 24.04
C ASP A 56 -20.25 2.72 23.06
N LEU A 57 -20.20 3.23 21.83
CA LEU A 57 -19.34 2.67 20.79
C LEU A 57 -17.91 3.21 20.93
N THR A 58 -16.97 2.28 20.89
CA THR A 58 -15.52 2.57 20.79
C THR A 58 -15.03 2.14 19.43
N VAL A 59 -14.37 3.05 18.72
CA VAL A 59 -13.84 2.81 17.36
C VAL A 59 -12.34 3.08 17.37
N ASN A 60 -11.60 2.29 16.59
CA ASN A 60 -10.17 2.50 16.33
C ASN A 60 -9.90 2.43 14.82
N SER A 61 -8.70 2.85 14.41
CA SER A 61 -8.34 2.89 12.98
C SER A 61 -8.41 1.50 12.33
N ARG A 62 -7.99 0.43 13.01
CA ARG A 62 -8.09 -0.95 12.51
C ARG A 62 -9.54 -1.34 12.14
N GLN A 63 -10.52 -0.87 12.92
CA GLN A 63 -11.92 -1.14 12.64
C GLN A 63 -12.40 -0.41 11.37
N LEU A 64 -11.90 0.81 11.10
CA LEU A 64 -12.18 1.51 9.85
C LEU A 64 -11.54 0.80 8.65
N VAL A 65 -10.31 0.30 8.81
CA VAL A 65 -9.64 -0.53 7.78
C VAL A 65 -10.47 -1.78 7.48
N PHE A 66 -11.02 -2.43 8.50
CA PHE A 66 -11.94 -3.57 8.32
C PHE A 66 -13.15 -3.20 7.45
N TYR A 67 -13.80 -2.07 7.71
CA TYR A 67 -14.94 -1.62 6.90
C TYR A 67 -14.56 -1.31 5.46
N ILE A 68 -13.34 -0.82 5.21
CA ILE A 68 -12.84 -0.59 3.85
C ILE A 68 -12.68 -1.93 3.10
N TYR A 69 -12.07 -2.95 3.71
CA TYR A 69 -11.94 -4.27 3.11
C TYR A 69 -13.30 -4.91 2.84
N GLN A 70 -14.26 -4.74 3.75
CA GLN A 70 -15.63 -5.19 3.53
C GLN A 70 -16.30 -4.47 2.35
N TRP A 71 -16.12 -3.15 2.26
CA TRP A 71 -16.63 -2.37 1.16
C TRP A 71 -16.10 -2.86 -0.18
N TYR A 72 -14.81 -3.15 -0.29
CA TYR A 72 -14.23 -3.73 -1.50
C TYR A 72 -14.85 -5.07 -1.85
N ARG A 73 -15.13 -5.90 -0.87
CA ARG A 73 -15.80 -7.20 -1.06
C ARG A 73 -17.27 -7.05 -1.48
N ILE A 74 -17.96 -6.05 -0.97
CA ILE A 74 -19.33 -5.72 -1.41
C ILE A 74 -19.33 -5.29 -2.87
N LEU A 75 -18.38 -4.48 -3.30
CA LEU A 75 -18.28 -4.01 -4.69
C LEU A 75 -17.81 -5.12 -5.64
N SER A 76 -16.89 -5.96 -5.22
CA SER A 76 -16.31 -7.05 -6.01
C SER A 76 -16.21 -8.31 -5.17
N PRO A 77 -17.27 -9.14 -5.12
CA PRO A 77 -17.29 -10.39 -4.34
C PRO A 77 -16.24 -11.40 -4.80
N ASP A 78 -15.87 -11.40 -6.09
CA ASP A 78 -14.92 -12.31 -6.68
C ASP A 78 -13.66 -11.55 -7.15
N ILE A 79 -12.84 -11.13 -6.17
CA ILE A 79 -11.54 -10.51 -6.46
C ILE A 79 -10.54 -11.62 -6.80
N LYS A 80 -10.03 -11.60 -8.04
CA LYS A 80 -8.92 -12.47 -8.44
C LYS A 80 -7.60 -11.77 -8.10
N LEU A 81 -6.77 -12.46 -7.30
CA LEU A 81 -5.52 -11.89 -6.79
C LEU A 81 -4.36 -12.86 -7.02
N SER A 82 -3.24 -12.32 -7.49
CA SER A 82 -1.95 -12.99 -7.61
C SER A 82 -0.88 -12.14 -6.93
N ILE A 83 -0.06 -12.76 -6.11
CA ILE A 83 1.11 -12.13 -5.49
C ILE A 83 2.33 -12.53 -6.29
N ASP A 84 3.00 -11.56 -6.90
CA ASP A 84 4.14 -11.79 -7.78
C ASP A 84 5.45 -11.90 -7.01
N SER A 85 5.64 -11.06 -6.01
CA SER A 85 6.84 -11.05 -5.18
C SER A 85 6.60 -10.40 -3.83
N THR A 86 7.42 -10.79 -2.86
CA THR A 86 7.49 -10.21 -1.51
C THR A 86 8.95 -9.94 -1.17
N SER A 87 9.23 -8.83 -0.50
CA SER A 87 10.58 -8.47 -0.04
C SER A 87 10.50 -7.74 1.29
N PHE A 88 11.24 -8.19 2.27
CA PHE A 88 11.26 -7.61 3.61
C PHE A 88 12.59 -6.91 3.92
N ASP A 89 12.54 -5.60 4.08
CA ASP A 89 13.62 -4.78 4.60
C ASP A 89 13.57 -4.80 6.13
N LYS A 90 14.45 -5.61 6.73
CA LYS A 90 14.50 -5.79 8.20
C LYS A 90 15.01 -4.54 8.92
N ASP A 91 15.85 -3.75 8.29
CA ASP A 91 16.45 -2.56 8.90
C ASP A 91 15.40 -1.45 9.07
N LYS A 92 14.51 -1.34 8.10
CA LYS A 92 13.44 -0.34 8.11
C LYS A 92 12.09 -0.90 8.59
N ASN A 93 12.00 -2.22 8.79
CA ASN A 93 10.76 -2.93 9.09
C ASN A 93 9.65 -2.68 8.03
N LEU A 94 10.04 -2.65 6.76
CA LEU A 94 9.13 -2.46 5.64
C LEU A 94 9.02 -3.74 4.82
N LEU A 95 7.79 -4.19 4.61
CA LEU A 95 7.47 -5.34 3.78
C LEU A 95 6.79 -4.85 2.49
N TYR A 96 7.44 -5.14 1.36
CA TYR A 96 6.94 -4.80 0.03
C TYR A 96 6.28 -6.02 -0.59
N VAL A 97 5.07 -5.84 -1.10
CA VAL A 97 4.30 -6.91 -1.74
C VAL A 97 3.81 -6.43 -3.10
N MET A 98 4.26 -7.09 -4.17
CA MET A 98 3.77 -6.82 -5.51
C MET A 98 2.55 -7.69 -5.81
N ILE A 99 1.44 -7.05 -6.10
CA ILE A 99 0.13 -7.68 -6.25
C ILE A 99 -0.41 -7.36 -7.65
N ARG A 100 -0.95 -8.37 -8.32
CA ARG A 100 -1.87 -8.20 -9.45
C ARG A 100 -3.26 -8.61 -9.01
N GLN A 101 -4.23 -7.76 -9.27
CA GLN A 101 -5.62 -8.06 -8.96
C GLN A 101 -6.56 -7.68 -10.11
N THR A 102 -7.60 -8.47 -10.25
CA THR A 102 -8.73 -8.16 -11.11
C THR A 102 -9.90 -7.80 -10.22
N PHE A 103 -10.38 -6.58 -10.37
CA PHE A 103 -11.52 -6.04 -9.65
C PHE A 103 -12.69 -5.87 -10.62
N THR A 104 -13.83 -6.51 -10.33
CA THR A 104 -15.02 -6.48 -11.19
C THR A 104 -16.21 -6.01 -10.39
N LEU A 105 -16.89 -4.96 -10.84
CA LEU A 105 -18.12 -4.49 -10.22
C LEU A 105 -19.26 -5.44 -10.57
N TRP A 106 -19.80 -6.15 -9.58
CA TRP A 106 -20.80 -7.19 -9.77
C TRP A 106 -22.15 -6.67 -10.32
N PHE A 107 -22.51 -5.41 -10.00
CA PHE A 107 -23.77 -4.79 -10.43
C PHE A 107 -23.69 -4.20 -11.84
N VAL A 108 -22.50 -4.20 -12.49
CA VAL A 108 -22.35 -3.80 -13.89
C VAL A 108 -22.41 -5.05 -14.76
N PRO A 109 -23.43 -5.14 -15.66
CA PRO A 109 -23.65 -6.35 -16.45
C PRO A 109 -22.49 -6.62 -17.41
N LEU A 110 -22.34 -7.91 -17.80
CA LEU A 110 -21.37 -8.39 -18.78
C LEU A 110 -19.91 -8.06 -18.44
N SER A 111 -19.59 -7.85 -17.17
CA SER A 111 -18.23 -7.46 -16.72
C SER A 111 -17.68 -6.24 -17.46
N LEU A 112 -18.53 -5.34 -17.89
CA LEU A 112 -18.12 -4.10 -18.58
C LEU A 112 -17.23 -3.21 -17.72
N TRP A 113 -17.31 -3.36 -16.39
CA TRP A 113 -16.41 -2.67 -15.45
C TRP A 113 -15.47 -3.69 -14.79
N GLN A 114 -14.37 -3.97 -15.48
CA GLN A 114 -13.31 -4.83 -14.98
C GLN A 114 -11.98 -4.07 -15.02
N ALA A 115 -11.34 -3.91 -13.87
CA ALA A 115 -10.03 -3.30 -13.74
C ALA A 115 -8.99 -4.39 -13.43
N ASN A 116 -8.03 -4.55 -14.32
CA ASN A 116 -6.85 -5.39 -14.11
C ASN A 116 -5.70 -4.49 -13.72
N VAL A 117 -5.31 -4.53 -12.46
CA VAL A 117 -4.37 -3.58 -11.90
C VAL A 117 -3.19 -4.26 -11.26
N LYS A 118 -2.05 -3.57 -11.31
CA LYS A 118 -0.83 -3.93 -10.64
C LYS A 118 -0.51 -2.86 -9.60
N LEU A 119 -0.25 -3.30 -8.38
CA LEU A 119 0.06 -2.40 -7.28
C LEU A 119 1.21 -2.95 -6.44
N VAL A 120 1.87 -2.04 -5.75
CA VAL A 120 2.83 -2.38 -4.70
C VAL A 120 2.24 -1.94 -3.37
N THR A 121 1.96 -2.90 -2.51
CA THR A 121 1.58 -2.63 -1.13
C THR A 121 2.83 -2.57 -0.27
N VAL A 122 3.02 -1.47 0.43
CA VAL A 122 4.08 -1.28 1.43
C VAL A 122 3.47 -1.40 2.81
N LEU A 123 3.93 -2.37 3.58
CA LEU A 123 3.49 -2.61 4.95
C LEU A 123 4.58 -2.17 5.92
N GLU A 124 4.25 -1.23 6.80
CA GLU A 124 5.11 -0.89 7.94
C GLU A 124 4.85 -1.89 9.05
N LEU A 125 5.89 -2.60 9.48
CA LEU A 125 5.81 -3.61 10.51
C LEU A 125 6.39 -3.07 11.82
N GLN A 126 5.81 -3.51 12.94
CA GLN A 126 6.33 -3.26 14.27
C GLN A 126 6.54 -4.58 15.00
N GLN A 127 7.73 -4.78 15.52
CA GLN A 127 8.03 -5.97 16.32
C GLN A 127 7.66 -5.73 17.78
N LEU A 128 6.75 -6.53 18.31
CA LEU A 128 6.27 -6.44 19.69
C LEU A 128 6.36 -7.79 20.39
N SER A 129 6.57 -7.73 21.69
CA SER A 129 6.43 -8.90 22.56
C SER A 129 4.97 -9.34 22.60
N THR A 130 4.73 -10.65 22.69
CA THR A 130 3.39 -11.21 22.67
C THR A 130 3.09 -11.98 23.94
N ASP A 131 1.81 -12.07 24.27
CA ASP A 131 1.31 -12.98 25.31
C ASP A 131 1.28 -14.44 24.79
N LYS A 132 0.84 -15.38 25.65
CA LYS A 132 0.64 -16.80 25.29
C LYS A 132 -0.39 -17.01 24.16
N SER A 133 -1.24 -16.01 23.91
CA SER A 133 -2.28 -16.03 22.85
C SER A 133 -1.80 -15.33 21.57
N HIS A 134 -0.50 -15.05 21.42
CA HIS A 134 0.11 -14.33 20.28
C HIS A 134 -0.43 -12.92 20.06
N LYS A 135 -1.09 -12.32 21.07
CA LYS A 135 -1.57 -10.93 21.00
C LYS A 135 -0.46 -9.96 21.42
N PRO A 136 -0.38 -8.76 20.75
CA PRO A 136 0.64 -7.77 21.08
C PRO A 136 0.45 -7.24 22.50
N LEU A 137 1.53 -7.22 23.29
CA LEU A 137 1.58 -6.52 24.55
C LEU A 137 1.79 -5.03 24.27
N LEU A 138 0.71 -4.27 24.35
CA LEU A 138 0.70 -2.82 24.17
C LEU A 138 0.98 -2.16 25.53
N GLY A 139 2.25 -1.94 25.87
CA GLY A 139 2.67 -1.29 27.10
C GLY A 139 4.07 -1.72 27.56
N GLU A 140 4.72 -0.90 28.39
CA GLU A 140 6.13 -1.09 28.81
C GLU A 140 6.39 -2.27 29.76
N THR A 141 5.41 -3.08 30.09
CA THR A 141 5.55 -4.17 31.08
C THR A 141 5.88 -5.49 30.41
N SER A 142 7.04 -5.59 29.75
CA SER A 142 7.68 -6.88 29.46
C SER A 142 8.56 -7.31 30.63
N THR A 143 7.99 -7.42 31.85
CA THR A 143 8.68 -8.10 32.95
C THR A 143 8.77 -9.59 32.64
N PRO A 144 9.97 -10.20 32.68
CA PRO A 144 10.12 -11.62 32.44
C PRO A 144 9.33 -12.40 33.49
N VAL A 145 8.25 -13.05 33.09
CA VAL A 145 7.57 -14.01 33.97
C VAL A 145 8.35 -15.33 33.80
N ASN A 146 8.97 -15.79 34.88
CA ASN A 146 9.79 -17.02 34.96
C ASN A 146 11.10 -17.03 34.16
N GLY A 147 11.76 -15.88 33.90
CA GLY A 147 13.09 -15.86 33.27
C GLY A 147 13.10 -16.04 31.73
N GLU A 148 11.99 -16.38 31.10
CA GLU A 148 11.87 -16.50 29.65
C GLU A 148 11.41 -15.16 29.04
N ARG A 149 12.15 -14.70 28.04
CA ARG A 149 11.72 -13.51 27.26
C ARG A 149 10.52 -13.89 26.40
N PRO A 150 9.41 -13.12 26.44
CA PRO A 150 8.27 -13.40 25.60
C PRO A 150 8.66 -13.35 24.12
N PRO A 151 8.09 -14.21 23.27
CA PRO A 151 8.36 -14.23 21.84
C PRO A 151 7.99 -12.87 21.23
N LYS A 152 8.82 -12.41 20.29
CA LYS A 152 8.57 -11.18 19.57
C LYS A 152 8.03 -11.50 18.18
N LEU A 153 6.88 -10.93 17.84
CA LEU A 153 6.24 -11.09 16.55
C LEU A 153 6.13 -9.73 15.82
N TYR A 154 6.10 -9.78 14.50
CA TYR A 154 5.81 -8.61 13.67
C TYR A 154 4.31 -8.41 13.51
N PHE A 155 3.85 -7.18 13.70
CA PHE A 155 2.48 -6.72 13.49
C PHE A 155 2.47 -5.60 12.45
N ILE A 156 1.39 -5.49 11.70
CA ILE A 156 1.19 -4.44 10.69
C ILE A 156 0.73 -3.17 11.42
N LYS A 157 1.57 -2.15 11.38
CA LYS A 157 1.30 -0.81 11.91
C LYS A 157 0.66 0.09 10.86
N GLY A 158 0.97 -0.17 9.60
CA GLY A 158 0.41 0.61 8.51
C GLY A 158 0.50 -0.10 7.17
N GLN A 159 -0.41 0.28 6.27
CA GLN A 159 -0.47 -0.20 4.91
C GLN A 159 -0.58 0.99 3.96
N GLN A 160 0.21 0.98 2.89
CA GLN A 160 0.16 1.95 1.81
C GLN A 160 0.10 1.22 0.47
N ASP A 161 -0.94 1.49 -0.30
CA ASP A 161 -1.14 0.89 -1.62
C ASP A 161 -0.76 1.88 -2.72
N HIS A 162 0.27 1.53 -3.49
CA HIS A 162 0.82 2.34 -4.56
C HIS A 162 0.46 1.76 -5.91
N TYR A 163 -0.27 2.54 -6.70
CA TYR A 163 -0.66 2.21 -8.07
C TYR A 163 0.12 3.08 -9.06
N GLN A 164 0.37 2.55 -10.25
CA GLN A 164 0.68 3.42 -11.38
C GLN A 164 -0.58 4.19 -11.77
N ILE A 165 -0.40 5.42 -12.28
CA ILE A 165 -1.55 6.27 -12.63
C ILE A 165 -2.43 5.60 -13.68
N GLU A 166 -1.86 4.90 -14.63
CA GLU A 166 -2.60 4.16 -15.66
C GLU A 166 -3.48 3.04 -15.08
N ASP A 167 -2.99 2.30 -14.08
CA ASP A 167 -3.74 1.27 -13.37
C ASP A 167 -4.87 1.88 -12.53
N PHE A 168 -4.58 3.00 -11.87
CA PHE A 168 -5.61 3.77 -11.13
C PHE A 168 -6.71 4.28 -12.07
N LEU A 169 -6.36 4.77 -13.24
CA LEU A 169 -7.33 5.22 -14.24
C LEU A 169 -8.23 4.10 -14.76
N GLN A 170 -7.78 2.84 -14.75
CA GLN A 170 -8.63 1.70 -15.07
C GLN A 170 -9.77 1.50 -14.06
N PHE A 171 -9.60 1.88 -12.80
CA PHE A 171 -10.71 1.87 -11.84
C PHE A 171 -11.74 2.96 -12.13
N VAL A 172 -11.29 4.14 -12.59
CA VAL A 172 -12.17 5.29 -12.81
C VAL A 172 -12.87 5.21 -14.17
N ALA A 173 -12.14 4.81 -15.22
CA ALA A 173 -12.64 4.75 -16.58
C ALA A 173 -11.94 3.61 -17.37
N PRO A 174 -12.41 2.35 -17.23
CA PRO A 174 -11.78 1.18 -17.85
C PRO A 174 -11.80 1.19 -19.38
N TRP A 175 -12.57 2.10 -19.98
CA TRP A 175 -12.82 2.14 -21.43
C TRP A 175 -11.82 3.00 -22.23
N GLY A 176 -10.59 3.19 -21.74
CA GLY A 176 -9.54 3.83 -22.53
C GLY A 176 -8.79 4.98 -21.87
N ALA A 177 -9.10 5.36 -20.62
CA ALA A 177 -8.37 6.40 -19.90
C ALA A 177 -6.87 6.06 -19.74
N SER A 178 -6.54 4.78 -19.54
CA SER A 178 -5.15 4.31 -19.49
C SER A 178 -4.43 4.49 -20.84
N LEU A 179 -5.12 4.26 -21.97
CA LEU A 179 -4.55 4.48 -23.32
C LEU A 179 -4.26 5.96 -23.57
N LEU A 180 -5.18 6.84 -23.19
CA LEU A 180 -4.97 8.30 -23.29
C LEU A 180 -3.80 8.75 -22.42
N TRP A 181 -3.68 8.19 -21.21
CA TRP A 181 -2.57 8.49 -20.32
C TRP A 181 -1.23 8.01 -20.90
N MET A 182 -1.17 6.80 -21.46
CA MET A 182 0.01 6.27 -22.12
C MET A 182 0.42 7.13 -23.33
N ALA A 183 -0.55 7.54 -24.15
CA ALA A 183 -0.29 8.47 -25.26
C ALA A 183 0.28 9.80 -24.77
N TRP A 184 -0.26 10.34 -23.67
CA TRP A 184 0.28 11.53 -23.02
C TRP A 184 1.74 11.34 -22.54
N GLN A 185 2.07 10.20 -21.93
CA GLN A 185 3.43 9.90 -21.48
C GLN A 185 4.41 9.84 -22.66
N ILE A 186 4.02 9.21 -23.77
CA ILE A 186 4.83 9.17 -24.99
C ILE A 186 5.05 10.59 -25.52
N TYR A 187 3.98 11.39 -25.60
CA TYR A 187 4.06 12.78 -26.04
C TYR A 187 4.98 13.61 -25.13
N ALA A 188 4.86 13.48 -23.81
CA ALA A 188 5.74 14.15 -22.87
C ALA A 188 7.23 13.74 -23.05
N THR A 189 7.49 12.46 -23.34
CA THR A 189 8.83 11.98 -23.64
C THR A 189 9.40 12.65 -24.90
N ILE A 190 8.60 12.79 -25.95
CA ILE A 190 9.00 13.50 -27.18
C ILE A 190 9.33 14.96 -26.87
N ILE A 191 8.48 15.67 -26.10
CA ILE A 191 8.73 17.06 -25.70
C ILE A 191 10.03 17.16 -24.91
N CYS A 192 10.27 16.27 -23.94
CA CYS A 192 11.52 16.29 -23.17
C CYS A 192 12.74 16.07 -24.07
N THR A 193 12.66 15.13 -25.02
CA THR A 193 13.74 14.84 -25.95
C THR A 193 14.04 16.05 -26.85
N VAL A 194 13.01 16.62 -27.44
CA VAL A 194 13.11 17.84 -28.27
C VAL A 194 13.65 19.00 -27.44
N GLY A 195 13.14 19.19 -26.21
CA GLY A 195 13.60 20.22 -25.29
C GLY A 195 15.11 20.11 -25.01
N VAL A 196 15.61 18.89 -24.74
CA VAL A 196 17.05 18.67 -24.52
C VAL A 196 17.86 19.03 -25.78
N ILE A 197 17.42 18.59 -26.96
CA ILE A 197 18.11 18.86 -28.23
C ILE A 197 18.25 20.38 -28.46
N PHE A 198 17.18 21.13 -28.28
CA PHE A 198 17.14 22.57 -28.59
C PHE A 198 17.67 23.44 -27.45
N LEU A 199 17.46 23.07 -26.17
CA LEU A 199 17.79 23.92 -25.03
C LEU A 199 19.16 23.63 -24.41
N ARG A 200 19.76 22.47 -24.70
CA ARG A 200 21.06 22.07 -24.13
C ARG A 200 22.15 23.12 -24.36
N THR A 201 22.30 23.59 -25.61
CA THR A 201 23.34 24.57 -25.99
C THR A 201 23.11 25.95 -25.38
N PRO A 202 21.92 26.59 -25.52
CA PRO A 202 21.69 27.89 -24.92
C PRO A 202 21.74 27.88 -23.39
N VAL A 203 21.25 26.83 -22.73
CA VAL A 203 21.34 26.69 -21.27
C VAL A 203 22.79 26.55 -20.82
N ALA A 204 23.60 25.73 -21.50
CA ALA A 204 25.05 25.61 -21.20
C ALA A 204 25.80 26.93 -21.35
N LEU A 205 25.49 27.70 -22.38
CA LEU A 205 26.07 29.05 -22.58
C LEU A 205 25.62 29.99 -21.45
N CYS A 206 24.35 30.01 -21.14
CA CYS A 206 23.80 30.83 -20.05
C CYS A 206 24.44 30.49 -18.70
N GLN A 207 24.58 29.22 -18.37
CA GLN A 207 25.25 28.76 -17.14
C GLN A 207 26.71 29.18 -17.08
N LYS A 208 27.45 29.10 -18.21
CA LYS A 208 28.82 29.52 -18.29
C LYS A 208 29.00 31.02 -18.08
N TYR A 209 28.15 31.84 -18.75
CA TYR A 209 28.31 33.32 -18.73
C TYR A 209 27.71 33.97 -17.48
N PHE A 210 26.59 33.46 -16.95
CA PHE A 210 25.87 34.10 -15.85
C PHE A 210 26.12 33.47 -14.48
N LEU A 211 26.42 32.15 -14.40
CA LEU A 211 26.56 31.45 -13.14
C LEU A 211 28.00 31.00 -12.82
N GLY A 212 28.96 31.22 -13.75
CA GLY A 212 30.39 30.85 -13.57
C GLY A 212 30.58 29.33 -13.30
N ARG A 213 29.55 28.48 -13.57
CA ARG A 213 29.62 27.03 -13.35
C ARG A 213 30.30 26.34 -14.53
N ASP A 214 31.29 25.52 -14.21
CA ASP A 214 32.02 24.72 -15.20
C ASP A 214 31.08 23.65 -15.80
N THR A 215 30.85 23.71 -17.11
CA THR A 215 29.91 22.88 -17.87
C THR A 215 30.48 21.49 -18.21
N ARG A 216 31.58 21.05 -17.60
CA ARG A 216 32.23 19.77 -17.91
C ARG A 216 31.32 18.56 -17.65
N ALA A 217 30.37 18.65 -16.69
CA ALA A 217 29.46 17.59 -16.34
C ALA A 217 28.35 17.30 -17.41
N ILE A 218 28.13 18.24 -18.36
CA ILE A 218 27.08 18.11 -19.38
C ILE A 218 27.60 17.46 -20.68
N LYS A 219 28.92 17.35 -20.85
CA LYS A 219 29.52 16.78 -22.06
C LYS A 219 29.66 15.26 -22.04
N THR A 220 29.40 14.60 -20.91
CA THR A 220 29.58 13.15 -20.70
C THR A 220 28.29 12.35 -20.66
N LEU A 221 27.16 12.90 -21.09
CA LEU A 221 25.89 12.20 -21.27
C LEU A 221 25.57 12.02 -22.75
#